data_f1b4cb518b453297c0f69b5970554923
#
_entry.id   f1b4cb518b453297c0f69b5970554923
#
_cell.length_a   1.000
_cell.length_b   1.000
_cell.length_c   1.000
_cell.angle_alpha   90.00
_cell.angle_beta   90.00
_cell.angle_gamma   90.00
#
_symmetry.space_group_name_H-M   'P 1'
#
loop_
_entity.id
_entity.type
_entity.pdbx_description
1 polymer ?
#
loop_
_entity_poly.entity_id
_entity_poly.type
_entity_poly.pdbx_seq_one_letter_code
_entity_poly.pdbx_strand_id
1 'polypeptide(L)'
;EEVVHTALNLLNRDVESVFSTRIIVTPESKKGMIIVGTIGQSDLIDKAGVDLSPIKNKKEAFLLAVSSTGKLVIAGSDKRGTAYGVMELSRLIGVSPWEWWADATPAKKEIFQLPASYRNVQSPSVEYRGIFINDEDWGLTPWSWQTYEPSDVKGQIGPKTHERIFELLLRLRANTFWPAMHGCSVPFYFTPGNKEVADKFGIFIGTSHCEPMMRNTNGEWKRDGVGEYDYVHNSAHVLSFWEQRVKEVAGLDNLYTLGMRGVHDGAMNGAKTIEEQKAVLTKVLKDQRDLLTKYVNKDVTQVPQVFIPYKEVLDVYHAGLQVPDEVTLMWCDDNYGYIRHFPTAEERARKGGNGVYYHISYWGRPHDYLWLGTAHPSLV
;
A
#
# COMPACT_ATOMS: atom_id res chain seq x y z
N GLU A 1 4.97 10.96 15.41
CA GLU A 1 4.50 10.02 14.36
C GLU A 1 4.85 10.63 12.99
N GLU A 2 5.76 10.02 12.27
CA GLU A 2 6.39 10.61 11.08
C GLU A 2 5.36 10.93 9.98
N VAL A 3 4.42 10.02 9.70
CA VAL A 3 3.37 10.25 8.70
C VAL A 3 2.47 11.45 9.06
N VAL A 4 2.26 11.74 10.33
CA VAL A 4 1.48 12.91 10.77
C VAL A 4 2.27 14.20 10.49
N HIS A 5 3.58 14.21 10.76
CA HIS A 5 4.44 15.36 10.42
C HIS A 5 4.51 15.56 8.90
N THR A 6 4.59 14.48 8.14
CA THR A 6 4.53 14.53 6.67
C THR A 6 3.23 15.17 6.19
N ALA A 7 2.09 14.73 6.71
CA ALA A 7 0.78 15.31 6.38
C ALA A 7 0.68 16.81 6.77
N LEU A 8 1.22 17.20 7.92
CA LEU A 8 1.26 18.60 8.34
C LEU A 8 2.14 19.47 7.43
N ASN A 9 3.27 18.96 6.95
CA ASN A 9 4.12 19.66 6.00
C ASN A 9 3.41 19.83 4.64
N LEU A 10 2.69 18.82 4.17
CA LEU A 10 1.86 18.90 2.97
C LEU A 10 0.73 19.94 3.15
N LEU A 11 0.00 19.88 4.25
CA LEU A 11 -1.04 20.87 4.56
C LEU A 11 -0.48 22.30 4.58
N ASN A 12 0.72 22.50 5.14
CA ASN A 12 1.34 23.81 5.21
C ASN A 12 1.69 24.35 3.80
N ARG A 13 2.18 23.50 2.91
CA ARG A 13 2.37 23.82 1.49
C ARG A 13 1.04 24.19 0.81
N ASP A 14 -0.02 23.44 1.11
CA ASP A 14 -1.35 23.65 0.55
C ASP A 14 -1.97 24.97 1.02
N VAL A 15 -1.81 25.30 2.31
CA VAL A 15 -2.25 26.57 2.89
C VAL A 15 -1.49 27.76 2.26
N GLU A 16 -0.19 27.61 2.04
CA GLU A 16 0.61 28.62 1.33
C GLU A 16 0.13 28.81 -0.11
N SER A 17 -0.19 27.70 -0.79
CA SER A 17 -0.73 27.73 -2.14
C SER A 17 -2.09 28.42 -2.21
N VAL A 18 -3.00 28.19 -1.25
CA VAL A 18 -4.36 28.75 -1.27
C VAL A 18 -4.42 30.17 -0.68
N PHE A 19 -3.75 30.42 0.45
CA PHE A 19 -3.92 31.66 1.25
C PHE A 19 -2.69 32.57 1.26
N SER A 20 -1.59 32.17 0.62
CA SER A 20 -0.31 32.93 0.63
C SER A 20 0.24 33.14 2.05
N THR A 21 -0.03 32.24 2.97
CA THR A 21 0.42 32.27 4.37
C THR A 21 0.78 30.85 4.83
N ARG A 22 1.41 30.72 5.99
CA ARG A 22 1.79 29.44 6.57
C ARG A 22 1.18 29.22 7.93
N ILE A 23 0.91 27.95 8.27
CA ILE A 23 0.51 27.56 9.61
C ILE A 23 1.76 27.37 10.46
N ILE A 24 1.76 27.96 11.65
CA ILE A 24 2.82 27.71 12.64
C ILE A 24 2.43 26.49 13.45
N VAL A 25 3.22 25.42 13.34
CA VAL A 25 3.06 24.20 14.15
C VAL A 25 3.77 24.42 15.48
N THR A 26 3.07 24.26 16.60
CA THR A 26 3.60 24.40 17.96
C THR A 26 3.06 23.29 18.86
N PRO A 27 3.83 22.77 19.81
CA PRO A 27 3.32 21.86 20.85
C PRO A 27 2.42 22.55 21.87
N GLU A 28 2.36 23.90 21.88
CA GLU A 28 1.58 24.67 22.85
C GLU A 28 0.12 24.84 22.41
N SER A 29 -0.83 24.34 23.21
CA SER A 29 -2.26 24.38 22.91
C SER A 29 -2.93 25.75 23.07
N LYS A 30 -2.32 26.69 23.79
CA LYS A 30 -2.98 27.91 24.24
C LYS A 30 -3.33 28.90 23.12
N LYS A 31 -2.58 28.91 22.04
CA LYS A 31 -2.73 29.87 20.92
C LYS A 31 -3.22 29.23 19.63
N GLY A 32 -3.26 27.90 19.53
CA GLY A 32 -3.60 27.20 18.28
C GLY A 32 -5.10 27.23 18.01
N MET A 33 -5.46 27.49 16.74
CA MET A 33 -6.84 27.40 16.24
C MET A 33 -7.18 25.98 15.79
N ILE A 34 -6.18 25.17 15.51
CA ILE A 34 -6.30 23.78 15.04
C ILE A 34 -5.53 22.88 16.01
N ILE A 35 -6.17 21.83 16.48
CA ILE A 35 -5.58 20.78 17.32
C ILE A 35 -5.52 19.51 16.49
N VAL A 36 -4.33 18.92 16.36
CA VAL A 36 -4.11 17.68 15.60
C VAL A 36 -3.46 16.64 16.48
N GLY A 37 -3.94 15.39 16.42
CA GLY A 37 -3.29 14.30 17.12
C GLY A 37 -4.03 12.97 17.05
N THR A 38 -3.36 11.95 17.57
CA THR A 38 -3.84 10.57 17.61
C THR A 38 -4.37 10.25 19.01
N ILE A 39 -5.51 9.54 19.09
CA ILE A 39 -6.10 9.09 20.36
C ILE A 39 -5.07 8.26 21.15
N GLY A 40 -4.94 8.57 22.42
CA GLY A 40 -4.01 7.86 23.32
C GLY A 40 -2.52 8.18 23.11
N GLN A 41 -2.19 9.06 22.15
CA GLN A 41 -0.82 9.54 21.89
C GLN A 41 -0.70 11.05 22.13
N SER A 42 -1.81 11.75 22.30
CA SER A 42 -1.84 13.20 22.43
C SER A 42 -2.84 13.65 23.51
N ASP A 43 -2.33 14.11 24.62
CA ASP A 43 -3.14 14.76 25.69
C ASP A 43 -4.00 15.93 25.17
N LEU A 44 -3.57 16.58 24.10
CA LEU A 44 -4.31 17.69 23.49
C LEU A 44 -5.62 17.22 22.87
N ILE A 45 -5.62 16.02 22.29
CA ILE A 45 -6.82 15.41 21.72
C ILE A 45 -7.76 14.95 22.81
N ASP A 46 -7.26 14.31 23.86
CA ASP A 46 -8.07 13.81 24.96
C ASP A 46 -8.78 14.95 25.72
N LYS A 47 -8.16 16.15 25.73
CA LYS A 47 -8.67 17.37 26.37
C LYS A 47 -9.38 18.34 25.41
N ALA A 48 -9.55 17.98 24.15
CA ALA A 48 -10.08 18.88 23.11
C ALA A 48 -11.58 19.18 23.24
N GLY A 49 -12.30 18.47 24.09
CA GLY A 49 -13.73 18.70 24.33
C GLY A 49 -14.64 18.28 23.19
N VAL A 50 -14.23 17.26 22.42
CA VAL A 50 -15.03 16.65 21.35
C VAL A 50 -15.25 15.17 21.66
N ASP A 51 -16.40 14.63 21.25
CA ASP A 51 -16.68 13.20 21.40
C ASP A 51 -15.90 12.39 20.36
N LEU A 52 -14.95 11.57 20.83
CA LEU A 52 -14.07 10.71 20.04
C LEU A 52 -14.60 9.27 19.89
N SER A 53 -15.72 8.93 20.54
CA SER A 53 -16.27 7.57 20.54
C SER A 53 -16.51 7.00 19.13
N PRO A 54 -16.91 7.79 18.11
CA PRO A 54 -17.16 7.25 16.77
C PRO A 54 -15.93 6.71 16.03
N ILE A 55 -14.72 7.12 16.45
CA ILE A 55 -13.46 6.66 15.82
C ILE A 55 -12.65 5.74 16.73
N LYS A 56 -13.01 5.66 18.02
CA LYS A 56 -12.31 4.81 18.98
C LYS A 56 -12.39 3.33 18.56
N ASN A 57 -11.26 2.62 18.64
CA ASN A 57 -11.13 1.20 18.27
C ASN A 57 -11.39 0.89 16.78
N LYS A 58 -11.35 1.89 15.92
CA LYS A 58 -11.37 1.71 14.45
C LYS A 58 -9.97 1.88 13.90
N LYS A 59 -9.67 1.17 12.80
CA LYS A 59 -8.42 1.38 12.06
C LYS A 59 -8.58 2.58 11.12
N GLU A 60 -7.57 3.43 11.06
CA GLU A 60 -7.43 4.52 10.09
C GLU A 60 -8.64 5.48 10.03
N ALA A 61 -9.37 5.59 11.13
CA ALA A 61 -10.51 6.48 11.24
C ALA A 61 -10.06 7.89 11.69
N PHE A 62 -10.80 8.90 11.26
CA PHE A 62 -10.59 10.26 11.72
C PHE A 62 -11.88 11.01 12.00
N LEU A 63 -11.74 12.06 12.80
CA LEU A 63 -12.78 13.03 13.10
C LEU A 63 -12.22 14.44 12.90
N LEU A 64 -12.95 15.27 12.15
CA LEU A 64 -12.81 16.73 12.16
C LEU A 64 -14.04 17.33 12.82
N ALA A 65 -13.85 18.15 13.86
CA ALA A 65 -14.97 18.82 14.50
C ALA A 65 -14.54 20.19 15.06
N VAL A 66 -15.45 21.14 15.06
CA VAL A 66 -15.28 22.39 15.80
C VAL A 66 -15.69 22.16 17.24
N SER A 67 -14.77 22.41 18.18
CA SER A 67 -15.01 22.29 19.61
C SER A 67 -15.89 23.41 20.14
N SER A 68 -16.43 23.26 21.36
CA SER A 68 -17.19 24.33 22.05
C SER A 68 -16.40 25.62 22.26
N THR A 69 -15.06 25.54 22.19
CA THR A 69 -14.17 26.71 22.29
C THR A 69 -13.83 27.33 20.94
N GLY A 70 -14.45 26.86 19.84
CA GLY A 70 -14.23 27.36 18.48
C GLY A 70 -12.96 26.88 17.81
N LYS A 71 -12.26 25.88 18.35
CA LYS A 71 -11.07 25.30 17.74
C LYS A 71 -11.44 24.13 16.84
N LEU A 72 -10.80 24.03 15.68
CA LEU A 72 -10.88 22.84 14.84
C LEU A 72 -10.04 21.72 15.45
N VAL A 73 -10.66 20.57 15.72
CA VAL A 73 -10.01 19.37 16.21
C VAL A 73 -9.91 18.36 15.08
N ILE A 74 -8.72 17.86 14.80
CA ILE A 74 -8.42 16.78 13.86
C ILE A 74 -7.87 15.62 14.67
N ALA A 75 -8.69 14.62 14.90
CA ALA A 75 -8.34 13.45 15.70
C ALA A 75 -8.33 12.19 14.84
N GLY A 76 -7.27 11.40 14.94
CA GLY A 76 -7.20 10.07 14.34
C GLY A 76 -7.27 8.96 15.35
N SER A 77 -7.79 7.79 14.96
CA SER A 77 -7.74 6.58 15.78
C SER A 77 -6.33 5.97 15.86
N ASP A 78 -5.52 6.25 14.84
CA ASP A 78 -4.12 5.87 14.71
C ASP A 78 -3.35 6.89 13.85
N LYS A 79 -2.05 6.65 13.63
CA LYS A 79 -1.16 7.54 12.88
C LYS A 79 -1.68 7.88 11.47
N ARG A 80 -2.26 6.89 10.74
CA ARG A 80 -2.80 7.08 9.39
C ARG A 80 -4.13 7.82 9.43
N GLY A 81 -5.01 7.47 10.35
CA GLY A 81 -6.27 8.19 10.56
C GLY A 81 -6.02 9.67 10.82
N THR A 82 -5.02 10.01 11.65
CA THR A 82 -4.63 11.40 11.91
C THR A 82 -4.17 12.09 10.62
N ALA A 83 -3.28 11.44 9.86
CA ALA A 83 -2.78 11.98 8.59
C ALA A 83 -3.91 12.19 7.55
N TYR A 84 -4.85 11.25 7.46
CA TYR A 84 -6.03 11.39 6.59
C TYR A 84 -6.93 12.55 7.01
N GLY A 85 -7.08 12.77 8.31
CA GLY A 85 -7.80 13.92 8.84
C GLY A 85 -7.14 15.26 8.45
N VAL A 86 -5.81 15.30 8.47
CA VAL A 86 -5.04 16.47 7.99
C VAL A 86 -5.25 16.69 6.49
N MET A 87 -5.20 15.61 5.69
CA MET A 87 -5.46 15.70 4.24
C MET A 87 -6.92 16.03 3.92
N GLU A 88 -7.87 15.68 4.79
CA GLU A 88 -9.26 16.15 4.65
C GLU A 88 -9.37 17.67 4.80
N LEU A 89 -8.62 18.28 5.72
CA LEU A 89 -8.57 19.73 5.80
C LEU A 89 -7.99 20.34 4.52
N SER A 90 -6.94 19.76 3.96
CA SER A 90 -6.39 20.15 2.67
C SER A 90 -7.46 20.14 1.56
N ARG A 91 -8.24 19.07 1.49
CA ARG A 91 -9.36 18.95 0.54
C ARG A 91 -10.44 20.04 0.77
N LEU A 92 -10.78 20.31 2.02
CA LEU A 92 -11.79 21.30 2.39
C LEU A 92 -11.38 22.72 2.00
N ILE A 93 -10.11 23.07 2.11
CA ILE A 93 -9.61 24.38 1.64
C ILE A 93 -9.54 24.47 0.11
N GLY A 94 -9.74 23.34 -0.61
CA GLY A 94 -9.90 23.30 -2.06
C GLY A 94 -8.71 22.76 -2.83
N VAL A 95 -7.80 22.03 -2.18
CA VAL A 95 -6.68 21.37 -2.85
C VAL A 95 -7.12 19.99 -3.35
N SER A 96 -6.97 19.76 -4.63
CA SER A 96 -7.23 18.47 -5.26
C SER A 96 -6.16 17.44 -4.86
N PRO A 97 -6.50 16.14 -4.67
CA PRO A 97 -5.49 15.09 -4.60
C PRO A 97 -4.58 15.04 -5.83
N TRP A 98 -5.08 15.48 -6.99
CA TRP A 98 -4.40 15.53 -8.27
C TRP A 98 -3.63 16.84 -8.53
N GLU A 99 -3.45 17.66 -7.51
CA GLU A 99 -2.79 18.96 -7.60
C GLU A 99 -1.50 18.90 -8.39
N TRP A 100 -0.64 17.95 -8.10
CA TRP A 100 0.64 17.79 -8.79
C TRP A 100 0.54 16.94 -10.07
N TRP A 101 -0.14 15.78 -10.01
CA TRP A 101 -0.18 14.84 -11.13
C TRP A 101 -1.03 15.30 -12.33
N ALA A 102 -1.97 16.19 -12.13
CA ALA A 102 -2.85 16.72 -13.16
C ALA A 102 -2.82 18.24 -13.23
N ASP A 103 -1.78 18.90 -12.69
CA ASP A 103 -1.62 20.36 -12.67
C ASP A 103 -2.87 21.11 -12.15
N ALA A 104 -3.58 20.49 -11.19
CA ALA A 104 -4.84 21.01 -10.66
C ALA A 104 -4.56 22.11 -9.61
N THR A 105 -4.03 23.25 -10.06
CA THR A 105 -3.68 24.38 -9.18
C THR A 105 -4.90 24.87 -8.40
N PRO A 106 -4.84 24.94 -7.05
CA PRO A 106 -5.96 25.39 -6.26
C PRO A 106 -6.22 26.89 -6.43
N ALA A 107 -7.49 27.29 -6.39
CA ALA A 107 -7.87 28.70 -6.42
C ALA A 107 -7.43 29.41 -5.14
N LYS A 108 -6.94 30.64 -5.28
CA LYS A 108 -6.63 31.53 -4.13
C LYS A 108 -7.89 31.86 -3.38
N LYS A 109 -7.79 31.92 -2.06
CA LYS A 109 -8.88 32.32 -1.13
C LYS A 109 -8.34 33.28 -0.10
N GLU A 110 -9.20 34.19 0.37
CA GLU A 110 -8.88 35.10 1.47
C GLU A 110 -9.31 34.51 2.82
N ILE A 111 -10.40 33.76 2.84
CA ILE A 111 -11.03 33.25 4.06
C ILE A 111 -11.43 31.80 3.88
N PHE A 112 -11.26 30.99 4.94
CA PHE A 112 -11.84 29.69 5.10
C PHE A 112 -12.57 29.64 6.45
N GLN A 113 -13.84 29.23 6.44
CA GLN A 113 -14.66 29.15 7.62
C GLN A 113 -15.40 27.83 7.69
N LEU A 114 -15.52 27.28 8.88
CA LEU A 114 -16.36 26.12 9.18
C LEU A 114 -17.44 26.56 10.19
N PRO A 115 -18.68 26.06 10.05
CA PRO A 115 -19.72 26.34 11.04
C PRO A 115 -19.35 25.75 12.41
N ALA A 116 -19.83 26.36 13.49
CA ALA A 116 -19.56 25.88 14.86
C ALA A 116 -20.08 24.45 15.10
N SER A 117 -21.07 24.02 14.32
CA SER A 117 -21.61 22.65 14.33
C SER A 117 -20.88 21.67 13.43
N TYR A 118 -19.77 22.09 12.79
CA TYR A 118 -19.07 21.22 11.85
C TYR A 118 -18.54 19.96 12.51
N ARG A 119 -18.92 18.82 11.94
CA ARG A 119 -18.45 17.49 12.35
C ARG A 119 -18.38 16.58 11.13
N ASN A 120 -17.23 15.99 10.91
CA ASN A 120 -16.98 14.98 9.86
C ASN A 120 -16.27 13.78 10.48
N VAL A 121 -16.86 12.61 10.37
CA VAL A 121 -16.32 11.36 10.89
C VAL A 121 -16.20 10.38 9.73
N GLN A 122 -15.02 9.83 9.52
CA GLN A 122 -14.81 8.86 8.45
C GLN A 122 -13.94 7.69 8.94
N SER A 123 -14.23 6.52 8.41
CA SER A 123 -13.41 5.32 8.56
C SER A 123 -13.46 4.51 7.27
N PRO A 124 -12.38 3.85 6.87
CA PRO A 124 -12.39 3.02 5.69
C PRO A 124 -13.26 1.78 5.88
N SER A 125 -13.91 1.33 4.81
CA SER A 125 -14.68 0.08 4.78
C SER A 125 -13.82 -1.14 4.47
N VAL A 126 -12.62 -0.94 3.93
CA VAL A 126 -11.63 -1.99 3.63
C VAL A 126 -10.27 -1.63 4.21
N GLU A 127 -9.51 -2.62 4.65
CA GLU A 127 -8.26 -2.40 5.37
C GLU A 127 -7.12 -1.93 4.46
N TYR A 128 -6.89 -2.61 3.33
CA TYR A 128 -5.81 -2.29 2.39
C TYR A 128 -6.38 -1.73 1.09
N ARG A 129 -5.87 -0.57 0.68
CA ARG A 129 -6.31 0.19 -0.49
C ARG A 129 -5.10 0.78 -1.17
N GLY A 130 -4.88 0.47 -2.44
CA GLY A 130 -3.67 0.94 -3.09
C GLY A 130 -3.60 0.69 -4.58
N ILE A 131 -2.42 0.88 -5.12
CA ILE A 131 -2.11 0.67 -6.53
C ILE A 131 -0.90 -0.24 -6.68
N PHE A 132 -0.85 -0.92 -7.80
CA PHE A 132 0.29 -1.64 -8.30
C PHE A 132 0.83 -0.94 -9.57
N ILE A 133 2.10 -0.61 -9.58
CA ILE A 133 2.78 -0.09 -10.77
C ILE A 133 3.21 -1.29 -11.60
N ASN A 134 2.53 -1.53 -12.71
CA ASN A 134 2.74 -2.72 -13.56
C ASN A 134 2.97 -2.41 -15.04
N ASP A 135 2.68 -1.19 -15.50
CA ASP A 135 2.87 -0.72 -16.88
C ASP A 135 3.87 0.45 -16.94
N GLU A 136 4.95 0.35 -16.19
CA GLU A 136 5.93 1.41 -16.02
C GLU A 136 6.89 1.60 -17.20
N ASP A 137 6.99 0.60 -18.07
CA ASP A 137 8.02 0.48 -19.12
C ASP A 137 8.07 1.70 -20.06
N TRP A 138 6.92 2.24 -20.41
CA TRP A 138 6.79 3.24 -21.46
C TRP A 138 6.58 4.65 -20.91
N GLY A 139 6.16 4.77 -19.67
CA GLY A 139 5.83 6.03 -19.05
C GLY A 139 6.66 6.33 -17.80
N LEU A 140 6.29 5.74 -16.67
CA LEU A 140 6.82 6.12 -15.37
C LEU A 140 8.34 5.89 -15.26
N THR A 141 8.84 4.73 -15.67
CA THR A 141 10.27 4.40 -15.55
C THR A 141 11.15 5.36 -16.34
N PRO A 142 10.99 5.52 -17.67
CA PRO A 142 11.84 6.45 -18.41
C PRO A 142 11.67 7.91 -17.98
N TRP A 143 10.47 8.33 -17.65
CA TRP A 143 10.23 9.69 -17.16
C TRP A 143 10.93 9.94 -15.80
N SER A 144 10.88 8.98 -14.87
CA SER A 144 11.53 9.11 -13.56
C SER A 144 13.03 9.35 -13.71
N TRP A 145 13.77 8.38 -14.25
CA TRP A 145 15.24 8.45 -14.25
C TRP A 145 15.86 9.36 -15.31
N GLN A 146 15.11 9.74 -16.36
CA GLN A 146 15.63 10.65 -17.41
C GLN A 146 15.21 12.11 -17.20
N THR A 147 14.04 12.37 -16.59
CA THR A 147 13.44 13.71 -16.58
C THR A 147 13.20 14.24 -15.16
N TYR A 148 12.45 13.51 -14.35
CA TYR A 148 12.00 14.03 -13.05
C TYR A 148 13.05 13.89 -11.95
N GLU A 149 13.72 12.77 -11.91
CA GLU A 149 14.76 12.43 -10.94
C GLU A 149 15.97 11.82 -11.66
N PRO A 150 16.72 12.63 -12.45
CA PRO A 150 17.77 12.13 -13.30
C PRO A 150 18.79 11.28 -12.54
N SER A 151 19.12 10.12 -13.10
CA SER A 151 20.03 9.14 -12.49
C SER A 151 20.91 8.49 -13.55
N ASP A 152 22.17 8.18 -13.19
CA ASP A 152 23.06 7.38 -14.03
C ASP A 152 22.67 5.89 -14.05
N VAL A 153 21.76 5.48 -13.16
CA VAL A 153 21.25 4.11 -13.10
C VAL A 153 19.98 4.02 -13.96
N LYS A 154 20.14 3.43 -15.14
CA LYS A 154 19.04 3.23 -16.08
C LYS A 154 17.90 2.42 -15.43
N GLY A 155 16.68 2.92 -15.55
CA GLY A 155 15.49 2.24 -15.04
C GLY A 155 15.23 2.50 -13.55
N GLN A 156 15.96 3.40 -12.91
CA GLN A 156 15.72 3.75 -11.52
C GLN A 156 14.44 4.57 -11.36
N ILE A 157 13.50 4.07 -10.55
CA ILE A 157 12.42 4.87 -10.00
C ILE A 157 12.81 5.24 -8.57
N GLY A 158 13.21 6.50 -8.39
CA GLY A 158 13.86 6.95 -7.17
C GLY A 158 12.88 7.43 -6.08
N PRO A 159 13.42 7.81 -4.91
CA PRO A 159 12.62 8.22 -3.76
C PRO A 159 11.80 9.50 -4.01
N LYS A 160 12.25 10.44 -4.83
CA LYS A 160 11.45 11.62 -5.16
C LYS A 160 10.21 11.27 -5.99
N THR A 161 10.34 10.33 -6.91
CA THR A 161 9.22 9.81 -7.70
C THR A 161 8.22 9.09 -6.80
N HIS A 162 8.71 8.23 -5.91
CA HIS A 162 7.84 7.54 -4.94
C HIS A 162 7.20 8.51 -3.94
N GLU A 163 7.88 9.58 -3.53
CA GLU A 163 7.30 10.63 -2.68
C GLU A 163 6.06 11.25 -3.32
N ARG A 164 6.06 11.51 -4.64
CA ARG A 164 4.89 12.02 -5.36
C ARG A 164 3.76 11.00 -5.46
N ILE A 165 4.11 9.73 -5.67
CA ILE A 165 3.11 8.64 -5.68
C ILE A 165 2.48 8.51 -4.29
N PHE A 166 3.29 8.47 -3.24
CA PHE A 166 2.81 8.29 -1.86
C PHE A 166 2.03 9.50 -1.35
N GLU A 167 2.39 10.70 -1.77
CA GLU A 167 1.58 11.90 -1.52
C GLU A 167 0.17 11.76 -2.12
N LEU A 168 0.06 11.31 -3.37
CA LEU A 168 -1.23 11.07 -4.02
C LEU A 168 -2.04 10.01 -3.25
N LEU A 169 -1.40 8.90 -2.88
CA LEU A 169 -2.05 7.83 -2.10
C LEU A 169 -2.55 8.36 -0.74
N LEU A 170 -1.72 9.11 -0.03
CA LEU A 170 -2.11 9.70 1.26
C LEU A 170 -3.31 10.66 1.12
N ARG A 171 -3.32 11.51 0.08
CA ARG A 171 -4.44 12.41 -0.22
C ARG A 171 -5.72 11.66 -0.58
N LEU A 172 -5.61 10.53 -1.26
CA LEU A 172 -6.71 9.64 -1.61
C LEU A 172 -7.08 8.65 -0.48
N ARG A 173 -6.39 8.70 0.66
CA ARG A 173 -6.57 7.79 1.80
C ARG A 173 -6.32 6.33 1.45
N ALA A 174 -5.42 6.10 0.51
CA ALA A 174 -4.85 4.78 0.25
C ALA A 174 -3.64 4.56 1.16
N ASN A 175 -3.34 3.29 1.43
CA ASN A 175 -2.30 2.91 2.37
C ASN A 175 -1.35 1.84 1.84
N THR A 176 -1.57 1.32 0.63
CA THR A 176 -0.82 0.18 0.09
C THR A 176 -0.24 0.51 -1.29
N PHE A 177 0.96 0.03 -1.52
CA PHE A 177 1.64 0.20 -2.80
C PHE A 177 2.40 -1.06 -3.17
N TRP A 178 2.27 -1.49 -4.42
CA TRP A 178 3.08 -2.54 -5.02
C TRP A 178 4.00 -1.92 -6.07
N PRO A 179 5.34 -2.03 -5.86
CA PRO A 179 6.32 -1.42 -6.74
C PRO A 179 6.38 -2.06 -8.13
N ALA A 180 6.98 -1.32 -9.07
CA ALA A 180 7.35 -1.78 -10.40
C ALA A 180 8.19 -3.06 -10.36
N MET A 181 7.91 -4.01 -11.24
CA MET A 181 8.51 -5.34 -11.23
C MET A 181 9.14 -5.79 -12.55
N HIS A 182 8.92 -5.04 -13.64
CA HIS A 182 9.44 -5.43 -14.95
C HIS A 182 10.96 -5.24 -15.05
N GLY A 183 11.58 -5.94 -16.00
CA GLY A 183 13.03 -5.91 -16.20
C GLY A 183 13.60 -4.57 -16.67
N CYS A 184 12.75 -3.62 -17.06
CA CYS A 184 13.13 -2.24 -17.39
C CYS A 184 13.38 -1.38 -16.15
N SER A 185 12.90 -1.81 -14.98
CA SER A 185 12.96 -1.07 -13.72
C SER A 185 13.94 -1.69 -12.74
N VAL A 186 14.67 -0.84 -12.03
CA VAL A 186 15.48 -1.28 -10.89
C VAL A 186 14.54 -1.69 -9.76
N PRO A 187 14.76 -2.86 -9.12
CA PRO A 187 13.94 -3.28 -7.98
C PRO A 187 13.85 -2.22 -6.89
N PHE A 188 12.66 -2.06 -6.32
CA PHE A 188 12.35 -1.03 -5.33
C PHE A 188 13.36 -0.94 -4.18
N TYR A 189 13.72 -2.07 -3.61
CA TYR A 189 14.65 -2.15 -2.47
C TYR A 189 16.13 -2.02 -2.85
N PHE A 190 16.46 -2.02 -4.15
CA PHE A 190 17.81 -1.75 -4.62
C PHE A 190 18.09 -0.25 -4.80
N THR A 191 17.04 0.56 -4.74
CA THR A 191 17.16 2.02 -4.84
C THR A 191 17.15 2.62 -3.43
N PRO A 192 18.29 3.19 -2.96
CA PRO A 192 18.36 3.84 -1.65
C PRO A 192 17.32 4.95 -1.50
N GLY A 193 16.69 5.04 -0.34
CA GLY A 193 15.68 6.05 -0.02
C GLY A 193 14.24 5.61 -0.29
N ASN A 194 13.99 4.60 -1.12
CA ASN A 194 12.62 4.19 -1.47
C ASN A 194 11.84 3.67 -0.25
N LYS A 195 12.41 2.75 0.52
CA LYS A 195 11.74 2.19 1.71
C LYS A 195 11.56 3.22 2.82
N GLU A 196 12.51 4.13 2.96
CA GLU A 196 12.45 5.23 3.93
C GLU A 196 11.31 6.21 3.58
N VAL A 197 11.10 6.50 2.31
CA VAL A 197 9.96 7.32 1.85
C VAL A 197 8.65 6.61 2.07
N ALA A 198 8.56 5.30 1.85
CA ALA A 198 7.35 4.53 2.16
C ALA A 198 6.97 4.59 3.64
N ASP A 199 7.95 4.41 4.54
CA ASP A 199 7.74 4.55 5.98
C ASP A 199 7.31 5.96 6.38
N LYS A 200 7.99 6.98 5.85
CA LYS A 200 7.66 8.40 6.04
C LYS A 200 6.20 8.74 5.71
N PHE A 201 5.65 8.12 4.67
CA PHE A 201 4.26 8.30 4.25
C PHE A 201 3.29 7.29 4.87
N GLY A 202 3.78 6.36 5.68
CA GLY A 202 2.98 5.32 6.33
C GLY A 202 2.36 4.33 5.34
N ILE A 203 3.04 4.03 4.24
CA ILE A 203 2.57 3.15 3.18
C ILE A 203 3.00 1.71 3.47
N PHE A 204 2.06 0.78 3.42
CA PHE A 204 2.36 -0.65 3.37
C PHE A 204 2.92 -1.00 1.99
N ILE A 205 4.16 -1.47 1.97
CA ILE A 205 4.70 -2.06 0.75
C ILE A 205 4.24 -3.51 0.66
N GLY A 206 3.65 -3.86 -0.45
CA GLY A 206 3.32 -5.24 -0.83
C GLY A 206 3.98 -5.60 -2.15
N THR A 207 3.75 -6.81 -2.61
CA THR A 207 4.29 -7.30 -3.88
C THR A 207 3.28 -8.21 -4.57
N SER A 208 3.46 -8.42 -5.88
CA SER A 208 2.54 -9.20 -6.69
C SER A 208 2.65 -10.71 -6.46
N HIS A 209 1.80 -11.46 -7.15
CA HIS A 209 1.71 -12.92 -7.14
C HIS A 209 3.00 -13.66 -7.53
N CYS A 210 3.90 -13.03 -8.25
CA CYS A 210 5.19 -13.62 -8.65
C CYS A 210 6.38 -13.10 -7.85
N GLU A 211 6.13 -12.29 -6.83
CA GLU A 211 7.14 -11.62 -6.02
C GLU A 211 6.98 -11.90 -4.52
N PRO A 212 7.04 -13.16 -4.11
CA PRO A 212 6.80 -13.52 -2.72
C PRO A 212 7.86 -12.93 -1.79
N MET A 213 7.47 -12.69 -0.53
CA MET A 213 8.34 -12.25 0.55
C MET A 213 9.10 -10.96 0.23
N MET A 214 8.43 -10.01 -0.45
CA MET A 214 8.95 -8.69 -0.80
C MET A 214 10.16 -8.73 -1.76
N ARG A 215 10.29 -9.78 -2.55
CA ARG A 215 11.39 -9.96 -3.52
C ARG A 215 10.91 -9.79 -4.94
N ASN A 216 11.50 -8.84 -5.67
CA ASN A 216 11.36 -8.79 -7.13
C ASN A 216 12.21 -9.91 -7.75
N THR A 217 11.58 -11.05 -8.04
CA THR A 217 12.30 -12.24 -8.55
C THR A 217 13.00 -11.99 -9.89
N ASN A 218 12.41 -11.16 -10.75
CA ASN A 218 12.97 -10.85 -12.06
C ASN A 218 14.30 -10.06 -11.99
N GLY A 219 14.36 -9.04 -11.16
CA GLY A 219 15.53 -8.19 -11.00
C GLY A 219 16.54 -8.70 -9.97
N GLU A 220 16.03 -9.25 -8.85
CA GLU A 220 16.85 -9.58 -7.70
C GLU A 220 17.48 -10.96 -7.74
N TRP A 221 16.79 -11.99 -8.28
CA TRP A 221 17.34 -13.35 -8.30
C TRP A 221 18.64 -13.46 -9.08
N LYS A 222 18.77 -12.73 -10.19
CA LYS A 222 19.99 -12.71 -11.00
C LYS A 222 21.20 -12.15 -10.24
N ARG A 223 20.97 -11.28 -9.26
CA ARG A 223 22.05 -10.66 -8.47
C ARG A 223 22.32 -11.42 -7.17
N ASP A 224 21.26 -11.75 -6.44
CA ASP A 224 21.33 -12.24 -5.06
C ASP A 224 20.99 -13.74 -4.96
N GLY A 225 20.42 -14.34 -6.00
CA GLY A 225 20.06 -15.75 -6.03
C GLY A 225 21.25 -16.68 -6.27
N VAL A 226 21.11 -17.93 -5.86
CA VAL A 226 22.10 -18.98 -6.08
C VAL A 226 21.41 -20.17 -6.74
N GLY A 227 21.88 -20.58 -7.91
CA GLY A 227 21.28 -21.67 -8.69
C GLY A 227 19.92 -21.34 -9.29
N GLU A 228 19.13 -22.36 -9.58
CA GLU A 228 17.80 -22.17 -10.14
C GLU A 228 16.79 -21.72 -9.10
N TYR A 229 15.81 -20.88 -9.52
CA TYR A 229 14.67 -20.50 -8.67
C TYR A 229 13.66 -21.66 -8.67
N ASP A 230 13.99 -22.67 -7.89
CA ASP A 230 13.31 -23.97 -7.82
C ASP A 230 13.27 -24.47 -6.37
N TYR A 231 12.07 -24.54 -5.81
CA TYR A 231 11.92 -24.95 -4.40
C TYR A 231 11.99 -26.46 -4.19
N VAL A 232 11.90 -27.26 -5.26
CA VAL A 232 12.04 -28.72 -5.19
C VAL A 232 13.52 -29.11 -5.00
N HIS A 233 14.39 -28.53 -5.82
CA HIS A 233 15.81 -28.92 -5.87
C HIS A 233 16.76 -27.91 -5.20
N ASN A 234 16.30 -26.68 -4.95
CA ASN A 234 17.13 -25.58 -4.44
C ASN A 234 16.46 -24.80 -3.29
N SER A 235 15.61 -25.45 -2.50
CA SER A 235 14.81 -24.79 -1.45
C SER A 235 15.64 -23.99 -0.43
N ALA A 236 16.83 -24.47 -0.07
CA ALA A 236 17.68 -23.80 0.92
C ALA A 236 18.13 -22.40 0.45
N HIS A 237 18.55 -22.26 -0.82
CA HIS A 237 18.97 -20.97 -1.36
C HIS A 237 17.78 -20.03 -1.60
N VAL A 238 16.64 -20.54 -2.08
CA VAL A 238 15.42 -19.76 -2.23
C VAL A 238 14.92 -19.26 -0.87
N LEU A 239 14.93 -20.11 0.15
CA LEU A 239 14.57 -19.71 1.52
C LEU A 239 15.52 -18.64 2.08
N SER A 240 16.83 -18.81 1.88
CA SER A 240 17.84 -17.80 2.29
C SER A 240 17.65 -16.46 1.58
N PHE A 241 17.27 -16.48 0.30
CA PHE A 241 16.95 -15.29 -0.47
C PHE A 241 15.75 -14.52 0.12
N TRP A 242 14.68 -15.21 0.50
CA TRP A 242 13.55 -14.60 1.19
C TRP A 242 13.93 -14.11 2.61
N GLU A 243 14.68 -14.92 3.36
CA GLU A 243 15.10 -14.58 4.72
C GLU A 243 15.87 -13.25 4.78
N GLN A 244 16.75 -13.02 3.84
CA GLN A 244 17.54 -11.76 3.76
C GLN A 244 16.63 -10.55 3.65
N ARG A 245 15.60 -10.58 2.76
CA ARG A 245 14.66 -9.48 2.59
C ARG A 245 13.77 -9.31 3.81
N VAL A 246 13.25 -10.38 4.37
CA VAL A 246 12.39 -10.31 5.57
C VAL A 246 13.16 -9.64 6.72
N LYS A 247 14.42 -9.99 6.94
CA LYS A 247 15.28 -9.32 7.95
C LYS A 247 15.44 -7.82 7.68
N GLU A 248 15.65 -7.46 6.41
CA GLU A 248 15.86 -6.06 6.03
C GLU A 248 14.65 -5.18 6.31
N VAL A 249 13.44 -5.71 6.13
CA VAL A 249 12.20 -4.93 6.18
C VAL A 249 11.30 -5.22 7.38
N ALA A 250 11.75 -6.06 8.32
CA ALA A 250 10.93 -6.55 9.44
C ALA A 250 10.33 -5.44 10.34
N GLY A 251 10.98 -4.28 10.42
CA GLY A 251 10.53 -3.13 11.23
C GLY A 251 9.62 -2.15 10.48
N LEU A 252 9.30 -2.41 9.21
CA LEU A 252 8.51 -1.53 8.36
C LEU A 252 7.08 -2.05 8.21
N ASP A 253 6.17 -1.16 7.78
CA ASP A 253 4.80 -1.54 7.43
C ASP A 253 4.81 -2.30 6.09
N ASN A 254 4.54 -3.60 6.12
CA ASN A 254 4.55 -4.48 4.95
C ASN A 254 3.27 -5.32 4.87
N LEU A 255 2.86 -5.65 3.63
CA LEU A 255 1.87 -6.67 3.32
C LEU A 255 2.59 -7.82 2.59
N TYR A 256 2.92 -8.88 3.31
CA TYR A 256 3.74 -9.97 2.79
C TYR A 256 2.95 -10.88 1.85
N THR A 257 3.37 -10.94 0.59
CA THR A 257 2.83 -11.91 -0.37
C THR A 257 3.44 -13.28 -0.11
N LEU A 258 2.57 -14.25 0.12
CA LEU A 258 2.92 -15.65 0.32
C LEU A 258 2.72 -16.46 -0.96
N GLY A 259 3.35 -17.61 -1.00
CA GLY A 259 3.31 -18.53 -2.14
C GLY A 259 4.56 -18.40 -3.00
N MET A 260 4.48 -18.93 -4.20
CA MET A 260 5.58 -18.98 -5.16
C MET A 260 5.04 -19.28 -6.54
N ARG A 261 5.65 -18.67 -7.55
CA ARG A 261 5.62 -19.07 -8.98
C ARG A 261 7.06 -19.22 -9.47
N GLY A 262 7.31 -19.13 -10.74
CA GLY A 262 8.66 -19.04 -11.30
C GLY A 262 9.24 -17.62 -11.20
N VAL A 263 10.34 -17.40 -11.88
CA VAL A 263 10.91 -16.05 -12.03
C VAL A 263 9.98 -15.20 -12.88
N HIS A 264 9.71 -13.97 -12.45
CA HIS A 264 8.75 -13.09 -13.07
C HIS A 264 7.35 -13.74 -13.16
N ASP A 265 6.68 -13.66 -14.28
CA ASP A 265 5.36 -14.28 -14.49
C ASP A 265 5.43 -15.73 -15.01
N GLY A 266 6.58 -16.41 -14.86
CA GLY A 266 6.77 -17.81 -15.23
C GLY A 266 6.07 -18.77 -14.30
N ALA A 267 5.77 -19.96 -14.79
CA ALA A 267 5.27 -21.08 -13.96
C ALA A 267 6.36 -21.61 -13.02
N MET A 268 5.94 -22.28 -11.95
CA MET A 268 6.84 -22.89 -10.98
C MET A 268 7.75 -23.92 -11.64
N ASN A 269 9.05 -23.87 -11.34
CA ASN A 269 10.02 -24.88 -11.72
C ASN A 269 9.98 -26.08 -10.76
N GLY A 270 10.40 -27.26 -11.24
CA GLY A 270 10.57 -28.46 -10.44
C GLY A 270 9.29 -29.24 -10.16
N ALA A 271 8.10 -28.65 -10.27
CA ALA A 271 6.81 -29.30 -10.07
C ALA A 271 5.94 -29.17 -11.33
N LYS A 272 5.53 -30.30 -11.92
CA LYS A 272 4.84 -30.34 -13.21
C LYS A 272 3.34 -30.62 -13.09
N THR A 273 2.94 -31.37 -12.09
CA THR A 273 1.54 -31.72 -11.85
C THR A 273 0.93 -30.83 -10.77
N ILE A 274 -0.39 -30.69 -10.77
CA ILE A 274 -1.12 -29.93 -9.73
C ILE A 274 -0.82 -30.48 -8.33
N GLU A 275 -0.72 -31.80 -8.18
CA GLU A 275 -0.42 -32.43 -6.90
C GLU A 275 1.00 -32.12 -6.41
N GLU A 276 1.99 -32.13 -7.32
CA GLU A 276 3.37 -31.72 -6.99
C GLU A 276 3.41 -30.24 -6.62
N GLN A 277 2.77 -29.36 -7.38
CA GLN A 277 2.70 -27.93 -7.09
C GLN A 277 2.01 -27.66 -5.75
N LYS A 278 0.93 -28.38 -5.43
CA LYS A 278 0.24 -28.28 -4.14
C LYS A 278 1.15 -28.69 -2.98
N ALA A 279 1.90 -29.78 -3.12
CA ALA A 279 2.86 -30.22 -2.11
C ALA A 279 3.97 -29.16 -1.89
N VAL A 280 4.51 -28.60 -2.97
CA VAL A 280 5.53 -27.54 -2.91
C VAL A 280 4.94 -26.27 -2.24
N LEU A 281 3.79 -25.79 -2.68
CA LEU A 281 3.16 -24.60 -2.10
C LEU A 281 2.81 -24.78 -0.63
N THR A 282 2.37 -25.97 -0.21
CA THR A 282 2.12 -26.26 1.21
C THR A 282 3.40 -26.08 2.04
N LYS A 283 4.53 -26.58 1.53
CA LYS A 283 5.84 -26.39 2.19
C LYS A 283 6.28 -24.93 2.15
N VAL A 284 6.15 -24.25 1.02
CA VAL A 284 6.49 -22.83 0.85
C VAL A 284 5.73 -21.96 1.83
N LEU A 285 4.41 -22.12 1.92
CA LEU A 285 3.59 -21.35 2.86
C LEU A 285 4.04 -21.53 4.30
N LYS A 286 4.36 -22.77 4.69
CA LYS A 286 4.88 -23.05 6.02
C LYS A 286 6.23 -22.36 6.25
N ASP A 287 7.19 -22.53 5.37
CA ASP A 287 8.56 -22.05 5.55
C ASP A 287 8.59 -20.50 5.51
N GLN A 288 7.79 -19.87 4.66
CA GLN A 288 7.64 -18.40 4.63
C GLN A 288 7.05 -17.86 5.95
N ARG A 289 6.04 -18.52 6.50
CA ARG A 289 5.44 -18.13 7.79
C ARG A 289 6.39 -18.37 8.97
N ASP A 290 7.24 -19.39 8.90
CA ASP A 290 8.30 -19.60 9.89
C ASP A 290 9.30 -18.43 9.88
N LEU A 291 9.63 -17.87 8.70
CA LEU A 291 10.44 -16.65 8.60
C LEU A 291 9.74 -15.44 9.21
N LEU A 292 8.45 -15.25 8.93
CA LEU A 292 7.66 -14.15 9.52
C LEU A 292 7.56 -14.27 11.04
N THR A 293 7.34 -15.47 11.55
CA THR A 293 7.34 -15.76 12.99
C THR A 293 8.69 -15.41 13.64
N LYS A 294 9.78 -15.75 12.97
CA LYS A 294 11.14 -15.55 13.47
C LYS A 294 11.57 -14.09 13.49
N TYR A 295 11.21 -13.33 12.47
CA TYR A 295 11.80 -12.00 12.24
C TYR A 295 10.84 -10.83 12.38
N VAL A 296 9.54 -11.05 12.18
CA VAL A 296 8.53 -9.98 12.17
C VAL A 296 7.69 -9.98 13.45
N ASN A 297 6.96 -11.05 13.70
CA ASN A 297 6.14 -11.17 14.91
C ASN A 297 6.00 -12.64 15.32
N LYS A 298 6.28 -12.96 16.60
CA LYS A 298 6.12 -14.31 17.16
C LYS A 298 4.70 -14.87 16.95
N ASP A 299 3.68 -14.01 17.02
CA ASP A 299 2.33 -14.33 16.58
C ASP A 299 2.17 -13.96 15.11
N VAL A 300 2.41 -14.92 14.23
CA VAL A 300 2.33 -14.72 12.78
C VAL A 300 0.93 -14.35 12.30
N THR A 301 -0.10 -14.59 13.11
CA THR A 301 -1.48 -14.20 12.77
C THR A 301 -1.70 -12.70 12.80
N GLN A 302 -0.80 -11.94 13.45
CA GLN A 302 -0.80 -10.48 13.49
C GLN A 302 0.00 -9.84 12.36
N VAL A 303 0.74 -10.63 11.58
CA VAL A 303 1.50 -10.14 10.43
C VAL A 303 0.56 -10.00 9.24
N PRO A 304 0.52 -8.84 8.55
CA PRO A 304 -0.25 -8.69 7.32
C PRO A 304 0.28 -9.61 6.22
N GLN A 305 -0.57 -10.51 5.74
CA GLN A 305 -0.22 -11.54 4.76
C GLN A 305 -1.30 -11.63 3.68
N VAL A 306 -0.89 -11.84 2.44
CA VAL A 306 -1.78 -12.05 1.31
C VAL A 306 -1.35 -13.24 0.48
N PHE A 307 -2.31 -14.03 0.01
CA PHE A 307 -2.11 -15.10 -0.96
C PHE A 307 -2.90 -14.77 -2.22
N ILE A 308 -2.24 -14.83 -3.36
CA ILE A 308 -2.78 -14.38 -4.65
C ILE A 308 -2.84 -15.57 -5.61
N PRO A 309 -3.96 -16.29 -5.70
CA PRO A 309 -4.13 -17.43 -6.58
C PRO A 309 -4.31 -16.98 -8.05
N TYR A 310 -3.21 -16.67 -8.72
CA TYR A 310 -3.17 -16.16 -10.08
C TYR A 310 -2.82 -17.28 -11.07
N LYS A 311 -3.50 -17.31 -12.22
CA LYS A 311 -3.32 -18.32 -13.30
C LYS A 311 -3.36 -19.75 -12.75
N GLU A 312 -2.30 -20.55 -13.00
CA GLU A 312 -2.19 -21.96 -12.57
C GLU A 312 -2.27 -22.15 -11.06
N VAL A 313 -1.91 -21.13 -10.26
CA VAL A 313 -2.03 -21.22 -8.81
C VAL A 313 -3.50 -21.28 -8.35
N LEU A 314 -4.42 -20.74 -9.14
CA LEU A 314 -5.86 -20.88 -8.87
C LEU A 314 -6.31 -22.35 -9.01
N ASP A 315 -5.79 -23.08 -9.99
CA ASP A 315 -6.09 -24.49 -10.16
C ASP A 315 -5.54 -25.32 -9.00
N VAL A 316 -4.34 -24.99 -8.50
CA VAL A 316 -3.76 -25.61 -7.32
C VAL A 316 -4.59 -25.30 -6.06
N TYR A 317 -5.09 -24.09 -5.94
CA TYR A 317 -5.99 -23.71 -4.85
C TYR A 317 -7.29 -24.52 -4.90
N HIS A 318 -7.93 -24.63 -6.07
CA HIS A 318 -9.13 -25.46 -6.27
C HIS A 318 -8.88 -26.95 -6.03
N ALA A 319 -7.65 -27.43 -6.24
CA ALA A 319 -7.26 -28.80 -5.89
C ALA A 319 -7.07 -29.00 -4.38
N GLY A 320 -7.42 -28.03 -3.55
CA GLY A 320 -7.46 -28.13 -2.10
C GLY A 320 -6.19 -27.69 -1.37
N LEU A 321 -5.41 -26.77 -1.95
CA LEU A 321 -4.34 -26.10 -1.21
C LEU A 321 -4.92 -25.36 0.01
N GLN A 322 -4.40 -25.67 1.19
CA GLN A 322 -4.83 -25.03 2.42
C GLN A 322 -4.04 -23.74 2.64
N VAL A 323 -4.75 -22.61 2.68
CA VAL A 323 -4.20 -21.30 3.04
C VAL A 323 -4.67 -20.95 4.46
N PRO A 324 -3.78 -20.55 5.39
CA PRO A 324 -4.16 -20.20 6.77
C PRO A 324 -5.26 -19.16 6.83
N ASP A 325 -6.18 -19.30 7.79
CA ASP A 325 -7.45 -18.53 7.86
C ASP A 325 -7.26 -17.02 7.96
N GLU A 326 -6.19 -16.56 8.59
CA GLU A 326 -5.85 -15.15 8.76
C GLU A 326 -5.16 -14.51 7.55
N VAL A 327 -4.75 -15.30 6.55
CA VAL A 327 -4.15 -14.79 5.32
C VAL A 327 -5.26 -14.29 4.39
N THR A 328 -5.14 -13.06 3.91
CA THR A 328 -6.08 -12.49 2.93
C THR A 328 -6.00 -13.25 1.61
N LEU A 329 -7.12 -13.70 1.09
CA LEU A 329 -7.22 -14.22 -0.28
C LEU A 329 -7.46 -13.07 -1.25
N MET A 330 -6.58 -12.90 -2.24
CA MET A 330 -6.70 -11.82 -3.20
C MET A 330 -7.00 -12.39 -4.59
N TRP A 331 -8.21 -12.15 -5.06
CA TRP A 331 -8.72 -12.63 -6.33
C TRP A 331 -8.32 -11.71 -7.46
N CYS A 332 -7.93 -12.30 -8.58
CA CYS A 332 -7.46 -11.57 -9.74
C CYS A 332 -8.47 -11.66 -10.89
N ASP A 333 -8.54 -10.60 -11.68
CA ASP A 333 -9.07 -10.69 -13.03
C ASP A 333 -8.02 -11.30 -13.98
N ASP A 334 -8.49 -11.76 -15.13
CA ASP A 334 -7.63 -12.22 -16.20
C ASP A 334 -7.26 -11.06 -17.16
N ASN A 335 -6.46 -11.37 -18.19
CA ASN A 335 -6.05 -10.37 -19.18
C ASN A 335 -7.21 -9.82 -20.06
N TYR A 336 -8.43 -10.27 -19.82
CA TYR A 336 -9.64 -9.81 -20.49
C TYR A 336 -10.62 -9.09 -19.56
N GLY A 337 -10.22 -8.87 -18.30
CA GLY A 337 -11.01 -8.18 -17.30
C GLY A 337 -12.07 -9.03 -16.61
N TYR A 338 -11.97 -10.36 -16.67
CA TYR A 338 -12.91 -11.26 -16.00
C TYR A 338 -12.33 -11.84 -14.72
N ILE A 339 -13.03 -11.67 -13.61
CA ILE A 339 -12.71 -12.34 -12.35
C ILE A 339 -13.17 -13.79 -12.47
N ARG A 340 -12.24 -14.73 -12.38
CA ARG A 340 -12.48 -16.17 -12.58
C ARG A 340 -12.97 -16.90 -11.34
N HIS A 341 -12.86 -16.28 -10.18
CA HIS A 341 -13.33 -16.84 -8.92
C HIS A 341 -13.95 -15.75 -8.05
N PHE A 342 -15.15 -15.97 -7.57
CA PHE A 342 -15.80 -15.15 -6.57
C PHE A 342 -15.81 -15.88 -5.24
N PRO A 343 -15.56 -15.19 -4.10
CA PRO A 343 -15.49 -15.83 -2.80
C PRO A 343 -16.74 -16.62 -2.46
N THR A 344 -16.57 -17.89 -2.05
CA THR A 344 -17.64 -18.72 -1.47
C THR A 344 -18.08 -18.17 -0.11
N ALA A 345 -19.11 -18.74 0.48
CA ALA A 345 -19.56 -18.36 1.82
C ALA A 345 -18.49 -18.61 2.88
N GLU A 346 -17.77 -19.74 2.76
CA GLU A 346 -16.65 -20.10 3.66
C GLU A 346 -15.47 -19.14 3.50
N GLU A 347 -15.10 -18.79 2.27
CA GLU A 347 -14.01 -17.84 2.01
C GLU A 347 -14.35 -16.44 2.49
N ARG A 348 -15.62 -16.01 2.42
CA ARG A 348 -16.06 -14.73 3.00
C ARG A 348 -16.01 -14.70 4.53
N ALA A 349 -16.14 -15.86 5.17
CA ALA A 349 -16.11 -15.98 6.62
C ALA A 349 -14.68 -16.02 7.22
N ARG A 350 -13.64 -16.06 6.38
CA ARG A 350 -12.23 -16.14 6.80
C ARG A 350 -11.81 -14.88 7.57
N LYS A 351 -10.95 -15.02 8.57
CA LYS A 351 -10.41 -13.90 9.36
C LYS A 351 -9.57 -12.94 8.53
N GLY A 352 -8.78 -13.47 7.58
CA GLY A 352 -7.96 -12.68 6.67
C GLY A 352 -8.77 -11.93 5.61
N GLY A 353 -10.05 -12.31 5.45
CA GLY A 353 -10.92 -11.68 4.46
C GLY A 353 -10.51 -11.95 3.02
N ASN A 354 -11.03 -11.12 2.13
CA ASN A 354 -10.82 -11.21 0.68
C ASN A 354 -10.44 -9.85 0.11
N GLY A 355 -9.61 -9.86 -0.92
CA GLY A 355 -9.21 -8.68 -1.68
C GLY A 355 -9.41 -8.89 -3.18
N VAL A 356 -9.26 -7.81 -3.93
CA VAL A 356 -9.30 -7.83 -5.39
C VAL A 356 -8.02 -7.21 -5.93
N TYR A 357 -7.36 -7.95 -6.80
CA TYR A 357 -6.31 -7.45 -7.69
C TYR A 357 -6.91 -7.24 -9.07
N TYR A 358 -7.09 -5.98 -9.44
CA TYR A 358 -7.85 -5.58 -10.61
C TYR A 358 -7.01 -4.74 -11.57
N HIS A 359 -6.97 -5.14 -12.83
CA HIS A 359 -6.32 -4.37 -13.88
C HIS A 359 -7.25 -3.27 -14.38
N ILE A 360 -6.84 -2.00 -14.22
CA ILE A 360 -7.58 -0.85 -14.77
C ILE A 360 -7.17 -0.51 -16.19
N SER A 361 -6.02 -1.03 -16.65
CA SER A 361 -5.58 -0.99 -18.04
C SER A 361 -4.74 -2.23 -18.34
N TYR A 362 -4.61 -2.55 -19.62
CA TYR A 362 -3.69 -3.58 -20.11
C TYR A 362 -2.80 -2.97 -21.17
N TRP A 363 -1.50 -3.20 -21.09
CA TRP A 363 -0.61 -2.97 -22.20
C TRP A 363 -0.23 -4.32 -22.83
N GLY A 364 0.02 -4.29 -24.15
CA GLY A 364 0.17 -5.54 -24.86
C GLY A 364 -1.15 -6.05 -25.41
N ARG A 365 -1.06 -7.06 -26.23
CA ARG A 365 -2.19 -7.58 -26.99
C ARG A 365 -3.26 -8.19 -26.08
N PRO A 366 -4.54 -7.95 -26.38
CA PRO A 366 -5.08 -7.14 -27.49
C PRO A 366 -5.33 -5.67 -27.14
N HIS A 367 -4.92 -5.18 -25.99
CA HIS A 367 -5.42 -3.96 -25.36
C HIS A 367 -4.31 -2.99 -24.95
N ASP A 368 -3.38 -2.69 -25.84
CA ASP A 368 -2.29 -1.73 -25.58
C ASP A 368 -2.84 -0.37 -25.15
N TYR A 369 -2.54 0.09 -23.92
CA TYR A 369 -2.93 1.39 -23.36
C TYR A 369 -4.42 1.73 -23.36
N LEU A 370 -5.28 0.77 -23.46
CA LEU A 370 -6.72 1.01 -23.36
C LEU A 370 -7.19 0.90 -21.92
N TRP A 371 -7.95 1.89 -21.49
CA TRP A 371 -8.78 1.78 -20.29
C TRP A 371 -9.87 0.77 -20.58
N LEU A 372 -9.88 -0.33 -19.84
CA LEU A 372 -10.85 -1.38 -20.04
C LEU A 372 -11.96 -1.27 -19.00
N GLY A 373 -13.15 -0.90 -19.48
CA GLY A 373 -14.38 -1.04 -18.73
C GLY A 373 -14.96 -2.47 -18.69
N THR A 374 -14.22 -3.46 -19.24
CA THR A 374 -14.73 -4.81 -19.45
C THR A 374 -14.96 -5.61 -18.17
N ALA A 375 -14.24 -5.28 -17.09
CA ALA A 375 -14.42 -5.96 -15.82
C ALA A 375 -15.53 -5.38 -14.95
N HIS A 376 -16.14 -4.25 -15.31
CA HIS A 376 -17.26 -3.68 -14.56
C HIS A 376 -18.39 -4.69 -14.31
N PRO A 377 -18.80 -5.53 -15.29
CA PRO A 377 -19.81 -6.56 -15.03
C PRO A 377 -19.38 -7.61 -14.00
N SER A 378 -18.08 -7.83 -13.83
CA SER A 378 -17.56 -8.78 -12.83
C SER A 378 -17.44 -8.17 -11.43
N LEU A 379 -17.45 -6.85 -11.32
CA LEU A 379 -17.36 -6.14 -10.05
C LEU A 379 -18.71 -5.74 -9.48
N VAL A 380 -19.74 -5.66 -10.31
CA VAL A 380 -21.12 -5.37 -9.95
C VAL A 380 -21.89 -6.65 -9.68
#